data_31c8aee71f0daebbea876a5e64df1025
#
_entry.id   31c8aee71f0daebbea876a5e64df1025
#
_cell.length_a   1.000
_cell.length_b   1.000
_cell.length_c   1.000
_cell.angle_alpha   90.00
_cell.angle_beta   90.00
_cell.angle_gamma   90.00
#
_symmetry.space_group_name_H-M   'P 1'
#
loop_
_entity.id
_entity.type
_entity.pdbx_description
1 polymer ?
#
loop_
_entity_poly.entity_id
_entity_poly.type
_entity_poly.pdbx_seq_one_letter_code
_entity_poly.pdbx_strand_id
1 'polypeptide(L)'
;RAVFLNLWHGVPLKKVGYDDDKVKNWDSKGQKIRRMIQEIPLGKEYVVATSDFYAPIYESAFRRLKSHIITLGQPRNDIFYDQSGKFHASHQLSKAAKGKKVILYTPSHRKEGKVAFPLEEHFDFKVLNDWCIQNDILFVIRRHFYHKDEKVDFSMYSNITDITERSMDIQELLMDTDILVTDYS
;
A
#
# COMPACT_ATOMS: atom_id res chain seq x y z
N ARG A 1 -12.58 -21.06 23.04
CA ARG A 1 -11.22 -20.90 22.46
C ARG A 1 -11.30 -19.87 21.36
N ALA A 2 -10.42 -18.86 21.38
CA ALA A 2 -10.37 -17.84 20.35
C ALA A 2 -9.91 -18.43 19.01
N VAL A 3 -10.46 -17.89 17.92
CA VAL A 3 -10.01 -18.14 16.54
C VAL A 3 -9.28 -16.89 16.08
N PHE A 4 -8.08 -17.07 15.51
CA PHE A 4 -7.27 -15.98 15.01
C PHE A 4 -7.29 -16.00 13.48
N LEU A 5 -7.61 -14.85 12.88
CA LEU A 5 -7.51 -14.64 11.44
C LEU A 5 -6.36 -13.68 11.17
N ASN A 6 -5.29 -14.18 10.57
CA ASN A 6 -4.16 -13.39 10.14
C ASN A 6 -4.40 -12.90 8.72
N LEU A 7 -4.79 -11.64 8.58
CA LEU A 7 -5.07 -11.03 7.28
C LEU A 7 -3.80 -10.63 6.52
N TRP A 8 -2.62 -10.69 7.19
CA TRP A 8 -1.40 -10.11 6.67
C TRP A 8 -1.60 -8.61 6.31
N HIS A 9 -0.67 -8.02 5.61
CA HIS A 9 -0.77 -6.58 5.28
C HIS A 9 -0.83 -6.28 3.78
N GLY A 10 -0.96 -7.29 2.95
CA GLY A 10 -1.07 -7.14 1.50
C GLY A 10 -0.63 -8.38 0.75
N VAL A 11 -0.60 -8.27 -0.57
CA VAL A 11 -0.10 -9.32 -1.46
C VAL A 11 1.43 -9.34 -1.40
N PRO A 12 2.09 -10.50 -1.21
CA PRO A 12 3.53 -10.58 -1.18
C PRO A 12 4.12 -10.37 -2.57
N LEU A 13 4.76 -9.22 -2.79
CA LEU A 13 5.47 -8.89 -4.04
C LEU A 13 6.94 -9.35 -4.02
N LYS A 14 7.40 -9.86 -2.89
CA LYS A 14 8.76 -10.38 -2.66
C LYS A 14 8.69 -11.57 -1.72
N LYS A 15 9.79 -12.31 -1.59
CA LYS A 15 9.91 -13.38 -0.59
C LYS A 15 9.67 -12.81 0.81
N VAL A 16 8.78 -13.45 1.57
CA VAL A 16 8.40 -13.04 2.93
C VAL A 16 8.51 -14.22 3.90
N GLY A 17 8.53 -13.93 5.19
CA GLY A 17 8.54 -14.95 6.23
C GLY A 17 9.70 -15.92 6.06
N TYR A 18 9.41 -17.23 6.09
CA TYR A 18 10.43 -18.28 5.97
C TYR A 18 11.02 -18.45 4.55
N ASP A 19 10.42 -17.86 3.55
CA ASP A 19 10.94 -17.88 2.18
C ASP A 19 11.94 -16.74 1.92
N ASP A 20 12.04 -15.75 2.82
CA ASP A 20 13.05 -14.70 2.76
C ASP A 20 14.44 -15.28 3.09
N ASP A 21 15.39 -15.06 2.18
CA ASP A 21 16.75 -15.60 2.32
C ASP A 21 17.49 -15.05 3.56
N LYS A 22 17.13 -13.84 4.02
CA LYS A 22 17.63 -13.28 5.27
C LYS A 22 17.16 -14.08 6.50
N VAL A 23 15.94 -14.60 6.46
CA VAL A 23 15.38 -15.43 7.54
C VAL A 23 15.92 -16.85 7.49
N LYS A 24 16.18 -17.39 6.30
CA LYS A 24 16.79 -18.72 6.13
C LYS A 24 18.19 -18.79 6.75
N ASN A 25 18.94 -17.70 6.71
CA ASN A 25 20.32 -17.60 7.19
C ASN A 25 20.41 -17.13 8.65
N TRP A 26 19.37 -17.27 9.44
CA TRP A 26 19.40 -16.97 10.87
C TRP A 26 20.18 -18.05 11.64
N ASP A 27 21.43 -17.77 11.94
CA ASP A 27 22.36 -18.74 12.55
C ASP A 27 22.46 -18.62 14.08
N SER A 28 22.07 -17.49 14.68
CA SER A 28 22.17 -17.31 16.12
C SER A 28 21.13 -18.15 16.87
N LYS A 29 21.52 -18.68 18.04
CA LYS A 29 20.64 -19.46 18.92
C LYS A 29 19.39 -18.68 19.32
N GLY A 30 19.51 -17.38 19.59
CA GLY A 30 18.37 -16.51 19.92
C GLY A 30 17.39 -16.33 18.76
N GLN A 31 17.88 -16.23 17.53
CA GLN A 31 17.04 -16.15 16.33
C GLN A 31 16.29 -17.45 16.09
N LYS A 32 16.94 -18.61 16.31
CA LYS A 32 16.31 -19.94 16.22
C LYS A 32 15.18 -20.11 17.24
N ILE A 33 15.40 -19.68 18.49
CA ILE A 33 14.37 -19.71 19.53
C ILE A 33 13.20 -18.79 19.20
N ARG A 34 13.49 -17.56 18.77
CA ARG A 34 12.45 -16.61 18.33
C ARG A 34 11.62 -17.18 17.19
N ARG A 35 12.23 -17.87 16.26
CA ARG A 35 11.56 -18.57 15.16
C ARG A 35 10.67 -19.67 15.66
N MET A 36 11.16 -20.55 16.57
CA MET A 36 10.32 -21.58 17.19
C MET A 36 9.10 -21.03 17.90
N ILE A 37 9.24 -19.92 18.65
CA ILE A 37 8.13 -19.29 19.34
C ILE A 37 7.09 -18.76 18.34
N GLN A 38 7.52 -18.19 17.21
CA GLN A 38 6.63 -17.71 16.14
C GLN A 38 5.91 -18.87 15.40
N GLU A 39 6.47 -20.06 15.43
CA GLU A 39 5.87 -21.27 14.84
C GLU A 39 4.80 -21.90 15.74
N ILE A 40 4.74 -21.56 17.04
CA ILE A 40 3.74 -22.10 17.96
C ILE A 40 2.38 -21.48 17.61
N PRO A 41 1.42 -22.28 17.13
CA PRO A 41 0.10 -21.73 16.84
C PRO A 41 -0.59 -21.37 18.15
N LEU A 42 -0.92 -20.10 18.33
CA LEU A 42 -1.70 -19.59 19.46
C LEU A 42 -3.19 -19.98 19.33
N GLY A 43 -3.48 -21.27 19.20
CA GLY A 43 -4.83 -21.77 19.03
C GLY A 43 -5.17 -22.11 17.57
N LYS A 44 -6.43 -21.87 17.17
CA LYS A 44 -6.85 -22.02 15.77
C LYS A 44 -6.52 -20.72 15.01
N GLU A 45 -5.34 -20.68 14.41
CA GLU A 45 -4.93 -19.56 13.56
C GLU A 45 -5.13 -19.94 12.09
N TYR A 46 -5.79 -19.05 11.36
CA TYR A 46 -5.92 -19.13 9.92
C TYR A 46 -5.23 -17.94 9.27
N VAL A 47 -4.56 -18.18 8.14
CA VAL A 47 -3.97 -17.11 7.32
C VAL A 47 -4.87 -16.90 6.12
N VAL A 48 -5.20 -15.64 5.86
CA VAL A 48 -6.06 -15.27 4.74
C VAL A 48 -5.20 -14.96 3.52
N ALA A 49 -5.37 -15.75 2.47
CA ALA A 49 -4.85 -15.47 1.14
C ALA A 49 -5.88 -14.70 0.30
N THR A 50 -5.42 -13.83 -0.58
CA THR A 50 -6.31 -13.02 -1.43
C THR A 50 -6.79 -13.78 -2.66
N SER A 51 -6.14 -14.88 -3.02
CA SER A 51 -6.55 -15.79 -4.09
C SER A 51 -5.87 -17.15 -3.92
N ASP A 52 -6.36 -18.13 -4.67
CA ASP A 52 -5.78 -19.48 -4.70
C ASP A 52 -4.35 -19.48 -5.27
N PHE A 53 -4.00 -18.49 -6.08
CA PHE A 53 -2.63 -18.30 -6.55
C PHE A 53 -1.66 -18.00 -5.40
N TYR A 54 -2.08 -17.19 -4.42
CA TYR A 54 -1.24 -16.81 -3.27
C TYR A 54 -1.28 -17.82 -2.13
N ALA A 55 -2.28 -18.69 -2.07
CA ALA A 55 -2.42 -19.67 -0.99
C ALA A 55 -1.15 -20.52 -0.77
N PRO A 56 -0.51 -21.12 -1.80
CA PRO A 56 0.74 -21.88 -1.63
C PRO A 56 1.92 -21.03 -1.14
N ILE A 57 1.95 -19.75 -1.49
CA ILE A 57 2.99 -18.83 -1.04
C ILE A 57 2.85 -18.58 0.47
N TYR A 58 1.63 -18.38 0.95
CA TYR A 58 1.38 -18.21 2.39
C TYR A 58 1.62 -19.51 3.17
N GLU A 59 1.29 -20.68 2.58
CA GLU A 59 1.59 -21.99 3.17
C GLU A 59 3.10 -22.13 3.43
N SER A 60 3.94 -21.82 2.43
CA SER A 60 5.39 -21.85 2.54
C SER A 60 5.92 -20.77 3.48
N ALA A 61 5.56 -19.51 3.23
CA ALA A 61 6.11 -18.35 3.94
C ALA A 61 5.79 -18.35 5.43
N PHE A 62 4.63 -18.87 5.84
CA PHE A 62 4.19 -18.90 7.24
C PHE A 62 4.22 -20.30 7.85
N ARG A 63 4.66 -21.31 7.09
CA ARG A 63 4.69 -22.73 7.51
C ARG A 63 3.36 -23.19 8.11
N ARG A 64 2.28 -22.87 7.43
CA ARG A 64 0.95 -23.30 7.81
C ARG A 64 0.46 -24.44 6.92
N LEU A 65 -0.30 -25.35 7.50
CA LEU A 65 -0.96 -26.40 6.71
C LEU A 65 -1.98 -25.75 5.76
N LYS A 66 -2.16 -26.33 4.60
CA LYS A 66 -3.14 -25.88 3.60
C LYS A 66 -4.55 -25.69 4.21
N SER A 67 -4.94 -26.55 5.16
CA SER A 67 -6.23 -26.46 5.88
C SER A 67 -6.35 -25.21 6.78
N HIS A 68 -5.26 -24.49 7.03
CA HIS A 68 -5.23 -23.24 7.78
C HIS A 68 -5.05 -22.00 6.86
N ILE A 69 -5.03 -22.19 5.54
CA ILE A 69 -5.06 -21.10 4.59
C ILE A 69 -6.49 -20.97 4.06
N ILE A 70 -7.04 -19.78 4.17
CA ILE A 70 -8.40 -19.48 3.72
C ILE A 70 -8.29 -18.44 2.62
N THR A 71 -8.86 -18.73 1.45
CA THR A 71 -8.93 -17.76 0.35
C THR A 71 -10.13 -16.86 0.54
N LEU A 72 -9.86 -15.61 0.90
CA LEU A 72 -10.85 -14.55 1.10
C LEU A 72 -10.28 -13.22 0.56
N GLY A 73 -11.15 -12.23 0.38
CA GLY A 73 -10.71 -10.85 0.10
C GLY A 73 -10.11 -10.18 1.33
N GLN A 74 -9.51 -9.02 1.10
CA GLN A 74 -9.06 -8.14 2.19
C GLN A 74 -10.23 -7.26 2.64
N PRO A 75 -10.63 -7.25 3.92
CA PRO A 75 -11.77 -6.45 4.40
C PRO A 75 -11.67 -4.97 4.09
N ARG A 76 -10.45 -4.42 4.05
CA ARG A 76 -10.23 -3.02 3.67
C ARG A 76 -10.66 -2.68 2.25
N ASN A 77 -10.82 -3.68 1.38
CA ASN A 77 -11.27 -3.50 -0.01
C ASN A 77 -12.79 -3.50 -0.13
N ASP A 78 -13.53 -3.83 0.93
CA ASP A 78 -15.00 -3.86 0.90
C ASP A 78 -15.60 -2.49 0.59
N ILE A 79 -14.87 -1.42 0.93
CA ILE A 79 -15.29 -0.05 0.61
C ILE A 79 -15.52 0.18 -0.89
N PHE A 80 -14.76 -0.52 -1.76
CA PHE A 80 -14.91 -0.38 -3.23
C PHE A 80 -16.19 -1.03 -3.76
N TYR A 81 -16.82 -1.89 -2.97
CA TYR A 81 -18.01 -2.65 -3.34
C TYR A 81 -19.24 -2.30 -2.49
N ASP A 82 -19.08 -1.33 -1.58
CA ASP A 82 -20.17 -0.96 -0.67
C ASP A 82 -21.28 -0.18 -1.37
N GLN A 83 -22.32 -0.92 -1.79
CA GLN A 83 -23.55 -0.32 -2.30
C GLN A 83 -24.50 0.15 -1.19
N SER A 84 -24.21 -0.18 0.06
CA SER A 84 -25.08 0.12 1.22
C SER A 84 -24.83 1.49 1.84
N GLY A 85 -23.73 2.16 1.45
CA GLY A 85 -23.32 3.44 2.03
C GLY A 85 -22.85 3.34 3.49
N LYS A 86 -22.47 2.15 3.96
CA LYS A 86 -21.94 1.97 5.31
C LYS A 86 -20.59 2.64 5.50
N PHE A 87 -19.79 2.68 4.45
CA PHE A 87 -18.51 3.35 4.45
C PHE A 87 -18.70 4.76 3.88
N HIS A 88 -18.69 5.76 4.75
CA HIS A 88 -18.81 7.16 4.36
C HIS A 88 -17.47 7.68 3.85
N ALA A 89 -17.15 7.43 2.60
CA ALA A 89 -15.99 8.03 1.97
C ALA A 89 -16.15 9.55 1.89
N SER A 90 -15.09 10.27 2.21
CA SER A 90 -15.11 11.74 2.22
C SER A 90 -15.14 12.36 0.82
N HIS A 91 -14.73 11.60 -0.20
CA HIS A 91 -14.60 12.01 -1.60
C HIS A 91 -13.86 13.35 -1.77
N GLN A 92 -12.79 13.53 -0.99
CA GLN A 92 -12.05 14.81 -0.98
C GLN A 92 -11.33 15.07 -2.29
N LEU A 93 -10.77 14.02 -2.93
CA LEU A 93 -10.11 14.19 -4.23
C LEU A 93 -11.11 14.49 -5.34
N SER A 94 -12.23 13.80 -5.36
CA SER A 94 -13.29 14.05 -6.33
C SER A 94 -13.82 15.49 -6.23
N LYS A 95 -14.01 15.99 -5.00
CA LYS A 95 -14.39 17.40 -4.76
C LYS A 95 -13.31 18.38 -5.22
N ALA A 96 -12.04 18.07 -4.95
CA ALA A 96 -10.91 18.91 -5.37
C ALA A 96 -10.71 18.88 -6.89
N ALA A 97 -10.96 17.75 -7.52
CA ALA A 97 -10.79 17.57 -8.96
C ALA A 97 -11.82 18.37 -9.79
N LYS A 98 -13.00 18.68 -9.22
CA LYS A 98 -14.06 19.46 -9.90
C LYS A 98 -14.42 18.90 -11.27
N GLY A 99 -14.53 17.58 -11.38
CA GLY A 99 -14.85 16.86 -12.62
C GLY A 99 -13.65 16.49 -13.51
N LYS A 100 -12.44 16.89 -13.14
CA LYS A 100 -11.21 16.44 -13.81
C LYS A 100 -10.93 14.97 -13.48
N LYS A 101 -10.22 14.27 -14.36
CA LYS A 101 -9.66 12.96 -14.05
C LYS A 101 -8.55 13.07 -13.01
N VAL A 102 -8.47 12.12 -12.11
CA VAL A 102 -7.47 12.09 -11.04
C VAL A 102 -6.39 11.05 -11.35
N ILE A 103 -5.15 11.51 -11.43
CA ILE A 103 -3.97 10.65 -11.40
C ILE A 103 -3.36 10.73 -10.01
N LEU A 104 -3.30 9.59 -9.30
CA LEU A 104 -2.66 9.50 -7.99
C LEU A 104 -1.27 8.87 -8.13
N TYR A 105 -0.24 9.61 -7.78
CA TYR A 105 1.15 9.15 -7.76
C TYR A 105 1.60 8.84 -6.33
N THR A 106 1.90 7.55 -6.06
CA THR A 106 2.31 7.06 -4.74
C THR A 106 3.61 6.26 -4.84
N PRO A 107 4.77 6.92 -4.88
CA PRO A 107 6.05 6.21 -4.92
C PRO A 107 6.35 5.51 -3.59
N SER A 108 7.02 4.35 -3.64
CA SER A 108 7.47 3.65 -2.45
C SER A 108 8.64 4.35 -1.77
N HIS A 109 8.74 4.17 -0.45
CA HIS A 109 9.91 4.59 0.31
C HIS A 109 11.11 3.70 -0.03
N ARG A 110 12.22 4.28 -0.47
CA ARG A 110 13.48 3.58 -0.71
C ARG A 110 14.37 3.66 0.52
N LYS A 111 14.76 2.50 1.03
CA LYS A 111 15.39 2.30 2.33
C LYS A 111 16.83 2.77 2.44
N GLU A 112 17.48 3.17 1.39
CA GLU A 112 18.85 3.71 1.43
C GLU A 112 18.86 5.19 1.83
N GLY A 113 18.05 5.38 2.78
CA GLY A 113 17.97 6.22 3.96
C GLY A 113 18.62 7.56 3.90
N LYS A 114 18.66 8.31 2.86
CA LYS A 114 18.98 9.76 2.86
C LYS A 114 18.81 10.43 1.51
N VAL A 115 18.49 9.67 0.49
CA VAL A 115 18.15 10.29 -0.77
C VAL A 115 16.65 10.43 -0.76
N ALA A 116 16.21 11.63 -0.42
CA ALA A 116 14.97 12.15 -0.93
C ALA A 116 14.84 11.61 -2.36
N PHE A 117 13.66 11.11 -2.73
CA PHE A 117 13.35 10.96 -4.14
C PHE A 117 13.00 12.37 -4.61
N PRO A 118 13.99 13.16 -5.08
CA PRO A 118 13.74 14.54 -5.42
C PRO A 118 12.85 14.52 -6.65
N LEU A 119 11.57 14.82 -6.41
CA LEU A 119 10.56 14.81 -7.47
C LEU A 119 11.00 15.71 -8.62
N GLU A 120 11.71 16.79 -8.31
CA GLU A 120 12.22 17.76 -9.28
C GLU A 120 13.29 17.21 -10.23
N GLU A 121 13.99 16.15 -9.83
CA GLU A 121 14.97 15.49 -10.71
C GLU A 121 14.29 14.54 -11.71
N HIS A 122 13.04 14.16 -11.44
CA HIS A 122 12.31 13.18 -12.25
C HIS A 122 11.16 13.79 -13.05
N PHE A 123 10.67 14.95 -12.63
CA PHE A 123 9.55 15.63 -13.26
C PHE A 123 9.88 17.06 -13.60
N ASP A 124 9.68 17.45 -14.86
CA ASP A 124 9.47 18.85 -15.22
C ASP A 124 8.01 19.20 -14.86
N PHE A 125 7.81 19.77 -13.68
CA PHE A 125 6.46 20.08 -13.20
C PHE A 125 5.73 21.12 -14.02
N LYS A 126 6.45 21.99 -14.72
CA LYS A 126 5.82 22.95 -15.61
C LYS A 126 5.19 22.22 -16.80
N VAL A 127 5.97 21.36 -17.46
CA VAL A 127 5.49 20.56 -18.59
C VAL A 127 4.36 19.62 -18.15
N LEU A 128 4.51 18.98 -16.98
CA LEU A 128 3.47 18.12 -16.43
C LEU A 128 2.18 18.88 -16.15
N ASN A 129 2.26 20.06 -15.54
CA ASN A 129 1.07 20.86 -15.25
C ASN A 129 0.38 21.33 -16.52
N ASP A 130 1.13 21.81 -17.53
CA ASP A 130 0.58 22.24 -18.80
C ASP A 130 -0.14 21.08 -19.51
N TRP A 131 0.43 19.86 -19.46
CA TRP A 131 -0.20 18.65 -19.98
C TRP A 131 -1.47 18.29 -19.18
N CYS A 132 -1.44 18.40 -17.86
CA CYS A 132 -2.60 18.15 -17.01
C CYS A 132 -3.76 19.13 -17.31
N ILE A 133 -3.43 20.41 -17.55
CA ILE A 133 -4.42 21.41 -17.93
C ILE A 133 -5.09 21.05 -19.26
N GLN A 134 -4.28 20.68 -20.26
CA GLN A 134 -4.78 20.34 -21.61
C GLN A 134 -5.68 19.10 -21.65
N ASN A 135 -5.53 18.19 -20.66
CA ASN A 135 -6.23 16.91 -20.64
C ASN A 135 -7.28 16.83 -19.52
N ASP A 136 -7.61 17.92 -18.85
CA ASP A 136 -8.53 17.96 -17.70
C ASP A 136 -8.17 16.97 -16.60
N ILE A 137 -6.90 16.96 -16.21
CA ILE A 137 -6.34 16.06 -15.19
C ILE A 137 -5.96 16.85 -13.95
N LEU A 138 -6.22 16.28 -12.77
CA LEU A 138 -5.62 16.65 -11.50
C LEU A 138 -4.54 15.60 -11.15
N PHE A 139 -3.29 16.01 -11.09
CA PHE A 139 -2.17 15.15 -10.69
C PHE A 139 -1.94 15.29 -9.18
N VAL A 140 -2.14 14.21 -8.45
CA VAL A 140 -2.08 14.17 -6.99
C VAL A 140 -0.87 13.37 -6.56
N ILE A 141 -0.02 13.97 -5.74
CA ILE A 141 1.20 13.35 -5.20
C ILE A 141 0.94 12.98 -3.76
N ARG A 142 1.22 11.72 -3.40
CA ARG A 142 1.24 11.23 -2.02
C ARG A 142 2.49 10.42 -1.80
N ARG A 143 3.49 11.02 -1.21
CA ARG A 143 4.73 10.36 -0.83
C ARG A 143 4.56 9.60 0.50
N HIS A 144 5.51 8.72 0.79
CA HIS A 144 5.55 8.08 2.10
C HIS A 144 5.77 9.13 3.20
N PHE A 145 5.19 8.93 4.39
CA PHE A 145 5.24 9.91 5.48
C PHE A 145 6.65 10.27 5.95
N TYR A 146 7.66 9.45 5.67
CA TYR A 146 9.07 9.79 5.93
C TYR A 146 9.58 10.98 5.11
N HIS A 147 8.88 11.34 4.03
CA HIS A 147 9.20 12.46 3.16
C HIS A 147 8.35 13.71 3.42
N LYS A 148 7.60 13.74 4.54
CA LYS A 148 6.75 14.88 4.89
C LYS A 148 7.50 16.20 5.08
N ASP A 149 8.78 16.11 5.50
CA ASP A 149 9.63 17.29 5.75
C ASP A 149 10.30 17.83 4.47
N GLU A 150 10.19 17.10 3.37
CA GLU A 150 10.67 17.52 2.06
C GLU A 150 9.58 18.34 1.37
N LYS A 151 9.62 19.65 1.56
CA LYS A 151 8.61 20.56 1.02
C LYS A 151 8.97 20.95 -0.39
N VAL A 152 8.09 20.61 -1.32
CA VAL A 152 8.07 21.17 -2.68
C VAL A 152 6.88 22.11 -2.76
N ASP A 153 7.11 23.33 -3.21
CA ASP A 153 6.03 24.29 -3.37
C ASP A 153 5.33 24.09 -4.72
N PHE A 154 4.14 23.54 -4.65
CA PHE A 154 3.26 23.32 -5.80
C PHE A 154 2.23 24.45 -6.00
N SER A 155 2.27 25.53 -5.23
CA SER A 155 1.26 26.61 -5.26
C SER A 155 1.13 27.30 -6.63
N MET A 156 2.20 27.27 -7.42
CA MET A 156 2.22 27.82 -8.77
C MET A 156 1.56 26.92 -9.83
N TYR A 157 1.25 25.67 -9.50
CA TYR A 157 0.69 24.68 -10.43
C TYR A 157 -0.79 24.44 -10.12
N SER A 158 -1.66 24.79 -11.05
CA SER A 158 -3.12 24.71 -10.83
C SER A 158 -3.67 23.27 -10.82
N ASN A 159 -2.97 22.34 -11.48
CA ASN A 159 -3.41 20.97 -11.68
C ASN A 159 -2.48 19.94 -11.04
N ILE A 160 -1.56 20.36 -10.16
CA ILE A 160 -0.72 19.47 -9.35
C ILE A 160 -0.96 19.79 -7.87
N THR A 161 -1.10 18.79 -7.05
CA THR A 161 -1.24 18.96 -5.58
C THR A 161 -0.51 17.85 -4.83
N ASP A 162 0.19 18.22 -3.76
CA ASP A 162 0.80 17.27 -2.82
C ASP A 162 -0.10 17.14 -1.58
N ILE A 163 -0.46 15.91 -1.25
CA ILE A 163 -1.29 15.56 -0.10
C ILE A 163 -0.54 14.73 0.94
N THR A 164 0.78 14.65 0.85
CA THR A 164 1.64 13.83 1.71
C THR A 164 1.43 14.10 3.19
N GLU A 165 1.23 15.36 3.58
CA GLU A 165 0.99 15.76 4.97
C GLU A 165 -0.46 15.54 5.43
N ARG A 166 -1.38 15.25 4.52
CA ARG A 166 -2.80 15.10 4.86
C ARG A 166 -3.09 13.70 5.39
N SER A 167 -3.75 13.62 6.53
CA SER A 167 -4.26 12.36 7.08
C SER A 167 -5.50 11.93 6.32
N MET A 168 -5.30 11.25 5.18
CA MET A 168 -6.37 10.70 4.36
C MET A 168 -6.19 9.19 4.23
N ASP A 169 -7.28 8.44 4.31
CA ASP A 169 -7.25 7.00 4.10
C ASP A 169 -6.94 6.68 2.64
N ILE A 170 -6.05 5.70 2.42
CA ILE A 170 -5.63 5.34 1.07
C ILE A 170 -6.76 4.70 0.26
N GLN A 171 -7.64 3.93 0.90
CA GLN A 171 -8.78 3.33 0.22
C GLN A 171 -9.77 4.39 -0.26
N GLU A 172 -10.01 5.43 0.55
CA GLU A 172 -10.84 6.57 0.11
C GLU A 172 -10.21 7.32 -1.07
N LEU A 173 -8.89 7.53 -1.03
CA LEU A 173 -8.19 8.16 -2.15
C LEU A 173 -8.29 7.34 -3.43
N LEU A 174 -8.14 6.02 -3.32
CA LEU A 174 -8.25 5.12 -4.46
C LEU A 174 -9.65 5.09 -5.08
N MET A 175 -10.71 5.31 -4.29
CA MET A 175 -12.09 5.42 -4.82
C MET A 175 -12.25 6.62 -5.75
N ASP A 176 -11.52 7.70 -5.49
CA ASP A 176 -11.58 8.94 -6.27
C ASP A 176 -10.51 8.99 -7.38
N THR A 177 -9.75 7.90 -7.59
CA THR A 177 -8.61 7.85 -8.51
C THR A 177 -8.98 7.14 -9.80
N ASP A 178 -8.77 7.80 -10.95
CA ASP A 178 -8.94 7.20 -12.28
C ASP A 178 -7.70 6.41 -12.70
N ILE A 179 -6.50 6.93 -12.35
CA ILE A 179 -5.23 6.29 -12.71
C ILE A 179 -4.29 6.31 -11.51
N LEU A 180 -3.85 5.13 -11.11
CA LEU A 180 -2.82 4.96 -10.08
C LEU A 180 -1.45 4.78 -10.72
N VAL A 181 -0.51 5.64 -10.33
CA VAL A 181 0.92 5.52 -10.69
C VAL A 181 1.69 5.19 -9.42
N THR A 182 2.22 3.99 -9.36
CA THR A 182 2.97 3.49 -8.19
C THR A 182 4.07 2.53 -8.63
N ASP A 183 4.93 2.16 -7.71
CA ASP A 183 5.96 1.15 -7.90
C ASP A 183 5.73 -0.04 -6.96
N TYR A 184 6.71 -0.48 -6.18
CA TYR A 184 6.64 -1.63 -5.26
C TYR A 184 5.97 -1.32 -3.90
N SER A 185 5.09 -0.34 -3.82
CA SER A 185 4.42 -0.02 -2.56
C SER A 185 3.13 -0.79 -2.31
#